data_b1d4ed81c8f87722b12247d7c855c09d
#
_entry.id   b1d4ed81c8f87722b12247d7c855c09d
#
_cell.length_a   1.000
_cell.length_b   1.000
_cell.length_c   1.000
_cell.angle_alpha   90.00
_cell.angle_beta   90.00
_cell.angle_gamma   90.00
#
_symmetry.space_group_name_H-M   'P 1'
#
loop_
_entity.id
_entity.type
_entity.pdbx_description
1 polymer ?
#
loop_
_entity_poly.entity_id
_entity_poly.type
_entity_poly.pdbx_seq_one_letter_code
_entity_poly.pdbx_strand_id
1 'polypeptide(L)'
;MLRIAALILFVLLAWEALDPRIEAGSTQVLRGLQLTGYFLLGALCTAAFPRRIWLGITAAVVGAVILELFQSLVPDRDARWIELFAKWLSAITGVFCAIAVMYLRQARARSLPPRRRSR
;
A
#
# COMPACT_ATOMS: atom_id res chain seq x y z
N MET A 1 8.16 7.26 -11.59
CA MET A 1 7.02 7.92 -10.93
C MET A 1 6.42 7.06 -9.82
N LEU A 2 5.88 5.88 -10.09
CA LEU A 2 5.23 5.03 -9.07
C LEU A 2 6.14 4.64 -7.89
N ARG A 3 7.42 4.39 -8.11
CA ARG A 3 8.39 4.07 -7.06
C ARG A 3 8.60 5.24 -6.09
N ILE A 4 8.67 6.44 -6.63
CA ILE A 4 8.81 7.66 -5.84
C ILE A 4 7.52 7.90 -5.04
N ALA A 5 6.36 7.73 -5.67
CA ALA A 5 5.06 7.84 -4.99
C ALA A 5 4.92 6.83 -3.84
N ALA A 6 5.34 5.58 -4.06
CA ALA A 6 5.34 4.55 -3.02
C ALA A 6 6.29 4.92 -1.86
N LEU A 7 7.47 5.46 -2.16
CA LEU A 7 8.43 5.90 -1.16
C LEU A 7 7.90 7.08 -0.34
N ILE A 8 7.33 8.09 -1.01
CA ILE A 8 6.72 9.26 -0.35
C ILE A 8 5.59 8.81 0.59
N LEU A 9 4.72 7.94 0.10
CA LEU A 9 3.62 7.42 0.91
C LEU A 9 4.13 6.64 2.12
N PHE A 10 5.18 5.83 1.94
CA PHE A 10 5.82 5.10 3.04
C PHE A 10 6.36 6.06 4.10
N VAL A 11 7.06 7.12 3.68
CA VAL A 11 7.60 8.15 4.59
C VAL A 11 6.47 8.88 5.34
N LEU A 12 5.37 9.21 4.67
CA LEU A 12 4.22 9.83 5.30
C LEU A 12 3.56 8.92 6.34
N LEU A 13 3.40 7.64 6.03
CA LEU A 13 2.87 6.65 6.97
C LEU A 13 3.81 6.41 8.15
N ALA A 14 5.12 6.43 7.91
CA ALA A 14 6.12 6.34 8.98
C ALA A 14 6.08 7.56 9.90
N TRP A 15 5.94 8.76 9.32
CA TRP A 15 5.76 9.99 10.12
C TRP A 15 4.51 9.92 10.99
N GLU A 16 3.38 9.54 10.40
CA GLU A 16 2.11 9.36 11.12
C GLU A 16 2.24 8.28 12.23
N ALA A 17 2.97 7.21 11.96
CA ALA A 17 3.20 6.14 12.91
C ALA A 17 4.00 6.59 14.15
N LEU A 18 4.85 7.61 14.01
CA LEU A 18 5.71 8.13 15.08
C LEU A 18 5.07 9.31 15.83
N ASP A 19 3.96 9.89 15.34
CA ASP A 19 3.32 11.04 15.97
C ASP A 19 2.30 10.59 17.04
N PRO A 20 2.60 10.77 18.34
CA PRO A 20 1.71 10.37 19.43
C PRO A 20 0.43 11.23 19.52
N ARG A 21 0.40 12.39 18.86
CA ARG A 21 -0.73 13.33 18.90
C ARG A 21 -1.92 12.86 18.08
N ILE A 22 -1.66 12.10 17.03
CA ILE A 22 -2.69 11.62 16.10
C ILE A 22 -3.57 10.56 16.77
N GLU A 23 -3.04 9.80 17.73
CA GLU A 23 -3.79 8.76 18.40
C GLU A 23 -4.71 9.24 19.52
N ALA A 24 -4.33 10.27 20.25
CA ALA A 24 -5.12 10.80 21.35
C ALA A 24 -6.48 11.38 20.91
N GLY A 25 -6.64 11.69 19.62
CA GLY A 25 -7.86 12.22 19.01
C GLY A 25 -8.40 11.37 17.85
N SER A 26 -8.04 10.07 17.77
CA SER A 26 -8.37 9.22 16.62
C SER A 26 -9.88 9.04 16.45
N THR A 27 -10.45 9.89 15.61
CA THR A 27 -11.81 9.70 15.08
C THR A 27 -11.82 8.54 14.09
N GLN A 28 -13.01 7.96 13.83
CA GLN A 28 -13.16 6.90 12.81
C GLN A 28 -12.63 7.32 11.43
N VAL A 29 -12.66 8.62 11.12
CA VAL A 29 -12.12 9.21 9.88
C VAL A 29 -10.60 8.99 9.77
N LEU A 30 -9.85 9.24 10.84
CA LEU A 30 -8.39 9.03 10.85
C LEU A 30 -8.02 7.56 10.68
N ARG A 31 -8.78 6.64 11.30
CA ARG A 31 -8.60 5.19 11.09
C ARG A 31 -8.85 4.79 9.63
N GLY A 32 -9.91 5.35 9.02
CA GLY A 32 -10.19 5.15 7.60
C GLY A 32 -9.06 5.64 6.70
N LEU A 33 -8.49 6.81 6.99
CA LEU A 33 -7.34 7.35 6.26
C LEU A 33 -6.10 6.46 6.39
N GLN A 34 -5.81 5.94 7.58
CA GLN A 34 -4.72 5.00 7.79
C GLN A 34 -4.90 3.73 6.96
N LEU A 35 -6.08 3.10 7.00
CA LEU A 35 -6.37 1.92 6.19
C LEU A 35 -6.23 2.20 4.70
N THR A 36 -6.70 3.35 4.24
CA THR A 36 -6.52 3.80 2.84
C THR A 36 -5.04 3.95 2.49
N GLY A 37 -4.24 4.51 3.40
CA GLY A 37 -2.79 4.62 3.24
C GLY A 37 -2.10 3.27 3.06
N TYR A 38 -2.43 2.27 3.89
CA TYR A 38 -1.90 0.90 3.76
C TYR A 38 -2.37 0.21 2.47
N PHE A 39 -3.62 0.40 2.07
CA PHE A 39 -4.15 -0.08 0.80
C PHE A 39 -3.34 0.50 -0.38
N LEU A 40 -3.15 1.81 -0.41
CA LEU A 40 -2.38 2.50 -1.46
C LEU A 40 -0.92 2.06 -1.45
N LEU A 41 -0.32 1.85 -0.28
CA LEU A 41 1.04 1.34 -0.18
C LEU A 41 1.17 -0.02 -0.85
N GLY A 42 0.27 -0.97 -0.55
CA GLY A 42 0.23 -2.28 -1.18
C GLY A 42 0.05 -2.19 -2.70
N ALA A 43 -0.89 -1.37 -3.16
CA ALA A 43 -1.17 -1.17 -4.58
C ALA A 43 0.00 -0.52 -5.32
N LEU A 44 0.58 0.55 -4.79
CA LEU A 44 1.70 1.28 -5.41
C LEU A 44 2.98 0.44 -5.45
N CYS A 45 3.32 -0.26 -4.36
CA CYS A 45 4.47 -1.15 -4.33
C CYS A 45 4.35 -2.23 -5.39
N THR A 46 3.18 -2.84 -5.54
CA THR A 46 2.95 -3.88 -6.56
C THR A 46 3.00 -3.29 -7.97
N ALA A 47 2.35 -2.15 -8.21
CA ALA A 47 2.35 -1.48 -9.52
C ALA A 47 3.73 -0.91 -9.92
N ALA A 48 4.60 -0.61 -8.96
CA ALA A 48 5.95 -0.11 -9.20
C ALA A 48 6.89 -1.16 -9.80
N PHE A 49 6.57 -2.46 -9.65
CA PHE A 49 7.38 -3.57 -10.15
C PHE A 49 6.58 -4.53 -11.06
N PRO A 50 6.04 -4.07 -12.20
CA PRO A 50 5.13 -4.86 -13.03
C PRO A 50 5.78 -6.12 -13.62
N ARG A 51 7.09 -6.13 -13.79
CA ARG A 51 7.85 -7.28 -14.31
C ARG A 51 8.30 -8.25 -13.21
N ARG A 52 8.33 -7.80 -11.96
CA ARG A 52 8.78 -8.56 -10.79
C ARG A 52 7.82 -8.35 -9.64
N ILE A 53 6.60 -8.84 -9.80
CA ILE A 53 5.50 -8.67 -8.84
C ILE A 53 5.92 -9.09 -7.41
N TRP A 54 6.76 -10.12 -7.31
CA TRP A 54 7.30 -10.57 -6.02
C TRP A 54 8.07 -9.48 -5.26
N LEU A 55 8.83 -8.64 -5.97
CA LEU A 55 9.53 -7.52 -5.34
C LEU A 55 8.54 -6.49 -4.79
N GLY A 56 7.45 -6.23 -5.51
CA GLY A 56 6.40 -5.32 -5.06
C GLY A 56 5.69 -5.86 -3.82
N ILE A 57 5.34 -7.14 -3.82
CA ILE A 57 4.70 -7.81 -2.67
C ILE A 57 5.66 -7.80 -1.45
N THR A 58 6.92 -8.20 -1.64
CA THR A 58 7.92 -8.18 -0.57
C THR A 58 8.12 -6.78 -0.02
N ALA A 59 8.23 -5.76 -0.88
CA ALA A 59 8.36 -4.37 -0.45
C ALA A 59 7.15 -3.89 0.36
N ALA A 60 5.94 -4.27 -0.05
CA ALA A 60 4.72 -3.93 0.68
C ALA A 60 4.67 -4.60 2.07
N VAL A 61 5.00 -5.89 2.14
CA VAL A 61 5.02 -6.66 3.40
C VAL A 61 6.09 -6.12 4.35
N VAL A 62 7.33 -5.98 3.86
CA VAL A 62 8.44 -5.46 4.64
C VAL A 62 8.16 -4.03 5.11
N GLY A 63 7.61 -3.19 4.23
CA GLY A 63 7.20 -1.83 4.59
C GLY A 63 6.15 -1.81 5.69
N ALA A 64 5.13 -2.65 5.61
CA ALA A 64 4.10 -2.77 6.65
C ALA A 64 4.69 -3.23 7.99
N VAL A 65 5.58 -4.23 7.99
CA VAL A 65 6.26 -4.72 9.20
C VAL A 65 7.13 -3.63 9.82
N ILE A 66 7.90 -2.88 9.02
CA ILE A 66 8.74 -1.77 9.52
C ILE A 66 7.87 -0.69 10.16
N LEU A 67 6.77 -0.30 9.52
CA LEU A 67 5.84 0.69 10.08
C LEU A 67 5.28 0.24 11.43
N GLU A 68 5.04 -1.04 11.57
CA GLU A 68 4.55 -1.64 12.79
C GLU A 68 5.58 -1.65 13.91
N LEU A 69 6.83 -2.00 13.56
CA LEU A 69 7.94 -1.90 14.52
C LEU A 69 8.12 -0.46 15.02
N PHE A 70 7.99 0.54 14.15
CA PHE A 70 8.01 1.94 14.59
C PHE A 70 6.86 2.26 15.53
N GLN A 71 5.67 1.74 15.27
CA GLN A 71 4.52 1.94 16.15
C GLN A 71 4.71 1.31 17.54
N SER A 72 5.36 0.15 17.62
CA SER A 72 5.63 -0.53 18.89
C SER A 72 6.69 0.16 19.75
N LEU A 73 7.49 1.07 19.18
CA LEU A 73 8.51 1.84 19.90
C LEU A 73 7.93 3.05 20.65
N VAL A 74 6.69 3.44 20.35
CA VAL A 74 6.03 4.57 21.03
C VAL A 74 5.45 4.08 22.35
N PRO A 75 5.88 4.63 23.52
CA PRO A 75 5.32 4.28 24.81
C PRO A 75 3.82 4.68 24.89
N ASP A 76 3.05 3.97 25.70
CA ASP A 76 1.60 4.17 25.91
C ASP A 76 0.67 3.80 24.74
N ARG A 77 1.17 3.00 23.80
CA ARG A 77 0.35 2.51 22.71
C ARG A 77 -0.20 1.12 23.05
N ASP A 78 -1.46 1.06 23.41
CA ASP A 78 -2.18 -0.22 23.49
C ASP A 78 -2.22 -0.83 22.07
N ALA A 79 -1.32 -1.77 21.82
CA ALA A 79 -1.27 -2.51 20.56
C ALA A 79 -2.56 -3.34 20.41
N ARG A 80 -3.57 -2.75 19.77
CA ARG A 80 -4.80 -3.45 19.45
C ARG A 80 -4.54 -4.36 18.25
N TRP A 81 -4.37 -5.64 18.50
CA TRP A 81 -4.19 -6.67 17.47
C TRP A 81 -5.20 -6.56 16.33
N ILE A 82 -6.42 -6.11 16.62
CA ILE A 82 -7.49 -5.91 15.62
C ILE A 82 -7.12 -4.81 14.62
N GLU A 83 -6.51 -3.72 15.08
CA GLU A 83 -6.08 -2.62 14.18
C GLU A 83 -4.92 -3.05 13.29
N LEU A 84 -4.05 -3.88 13.82
CA LEU A 84 -2.96 -4.51 13.12
C LEU A 84 -3.46 -5.36 11.95
N PHE A 85 -4.37 -6.28 12.24
CA PHE A 85 -4.99 -7.13 11.23
C PHE A 85 -5.71 -6.32 10.16
N ALA A 86 -6.41 -5.24 10.54
CA ALA A 86 -7.10 -4.37 9.61
C ALA A 86 -6.12 -3.68 8.63
N LYS A 87 -4.97 -3.20 9.12
CA LYS A 87 -3.92 -2.58 8.31
C LYS A 87 -3.30 -3.59 7.32
N TRP A 88 -3.00 -4.79 7.80
CA TRP A 88 -2.46 -5.86 6.95
C TRP A 88 -3.46 -6.28 5.87
N LEU A 89 -4.70 -6.50 6.26
CA LEU A 89 -5.77 -6.86 5.32
C LEU A 89 -5.94 -5.78 4.26
N SER A 90 -5.88 -4.51 4.64
CA SER A 90 -5.94 -3.38 3.73
C SER A 90 -4.78 -3.37 2.73
N ALA A 91 -3.55 -3.57 3.19
CA ALA A 91 -2.37 -3.64 2.33
C ALA A 91 -2.45 -4.82 1.34
N ILE A 92 -2.86 -6.00 1.81
CA ILE A 92 -3.05 -7.20 0.99
C ILE A 92 -4.13 -6.96 -0.07
N THR A 93 -5.24 -6.33 0.30
CA THR A 93 -6.31 -5.97 -0.64
C THR A 93 -5.78 -5.03 -1.73
N GLY A 94 -4.95 -4.05 -1.36
CA GLY A 94 -4.27 -3.16 -2.32
C GLY A 94 -3.39 -3.92 -3.31
N VAL A 95 -2.62 -4.90 -2.86
CA VAL A 95 -1.81 -5.79 -3.71
C VAL A 95 -2.70 -6.53 -4.72
N PHE A 96 -3.77 -7.18 -4.27
CA PHE A 96 -4.68 -7.92 -5.14
C PHE A 96 -5.37 -7.02 -6.16
N CYS A 97 -5.81 -5.82 -5.77
CA CYS A 97 -6.39 -4.84 -6.68
C CYS A 97 -5.39 -4.42 -7.77
N ALA A 98 -4.14 -4.17 -7.41
CA ALA A 98 -3.10 -3.81 -8.37
C ALA A 98 -2.85 -4.95 -9.38
N ILE A 99 -2.76 -6.20 -8.91
CA ILE A 99 -2.59 -7.36 -9.77
C ILE A 99 -3.78 -7.51 -10.73
N ALA A 100 -5.01 -7.38 -10.23
CA ALA A 100 -6.22 -7.48 -11.05
C ALA A 100 -6.25 -6.40 -12.15
N VAL A 101 -5.94 -5.14 -11.80
CA VAL A 101 -5.87 -4.04 -12.76
C VAL A 101 -4.79 -4.29 -13.83
N MET A 102 -3.62 -4.78 -13.42
CA MET A 102 -2.53 -5.10 -14.35
C MET A 102 -2.95 -6.22 -15.31
N TYR A 103 -3.59 -7.26 -14.80
CA TYR A 103 -4.11 -8.37 -15.63
C TYR A 103 -5.16 -7.90 -16.63
N LEU A 104 -6.12 -7.09 -16.18
CA LEU A 104 -7.16 -6.53 -17.05
C LEU A 104 -6.58 -5.64 -18.16
N ARG A 105 -5.56 -4.82 -17.84
CA ARG A 105 -4.87 -3.99 -18.83
C ARG A 105 -4.16 -4.84 -19.88
N GLN A 106 -3.52 -5.92 -19.48
CA GLN A 106 -2.86 -6.85 -20.40
C GLN A 106 -3.87 -7.58 -21.29
N ALA A 107 -4.98 -8.03 -20.74
CA ALA A 107 -6.05 -8.69 -21.47
C ALA A 107 -6.64 -7.75 -22.54
N ARG A 108 -6.92 -6.49 -22.18
CA ARG A 108 -7.39 -5.48 -23.13
C ARG A 108 -6.38 -5.17 -24.22
N ALA A 109 -5.09 -5.09 -23.89
CA ALA A 109 -4.05 -4.86 -24.88
C ALA A 109 -3.94 -6.00 -25.91
N ARG A 110 -4.24 -7.23 -25.52
CA ARG A 110 -4.24 -8.40 -26.42
C ARG A 110 -5.48 -8.47 -27.30
N SER A 111 -6.61 -7.89 -26.88
CA SER A 111 -7.87 -7.91 -27.64
C SER A 111 -7.97 -6.81 -28.70
N LEU A 112 -7.06 -5.83 -28.71
CA LEU A 112 -7.04 -4.79 -29.73
C LEU A 112 -6.42 -5.33 -31.02
N PRO A 113 -7.11 -5.16 -32.20
CA PRO A 113 -6.55 -5.58 -33.47
C PRO A 113 -5.27 -4.80 -33.79
N PRO A 114 -4.29 -5.43 -34.46
CA PRO A 114 -3.05 -4.78 -34.81
C PRO A 114 -3.35 -3.51 -35.65
N ARG A 115 -2.92 -2.35 -35.17
CA ARG A 115 -3.02 -1.10 -35.92
C ARG A 115 -2.35 -1.32 -37.27
N ARG A 116 -3.16 -1.39 -38.38
CA ARG A 116 -2.64 -1.35 -39.74
C ARG A 116 -1.77 -0.10 -39.86
N ARG A 117 -0.45 -0.29 -39.94
CA ARG A 117 0.44 0.79 -40.41
C ARG A 117 0.05 1.08 -41.84
N SER A 118 -0.65 2.18 -42.07
CA SER A 118 -0.76 2.79 -43.41
C SER A 118 0.63 3.21 -43.85
N ARG A 119 1.18 2.55 -44.86
CA ARG A 119 2.35 3.01 -45.58
C ARG A 119 1.96 4.20 -46.47
#